data_79c6ff8a380ab90b343f38b8f21c92df
#
_entry.id   79c6ff8a380ab90b343f38b8f21c92df
#
_cell.length_a   1.000
_cell.length_b   1.000
_cell.length_c   1.000
_cell.angle_alpha   90.00
_cell.angle_beta   90.00
_cell.angle_gamma   90.00
#
_symmetry.space_group_name_H-M   'P 1'
#
loop_
_entity.id
_entity.type
_entity.pdbx_description
1 polymer ?
#
loop_
_entity_poly.entity_id
_entity_poly.type
_entity_poly.pdbx_seq_one_letter_code
_entity_poly.pdbx_strand_id
1 'polypeptide(L)'
;MFSILLTSWLMQQVHVLDVGVALTMENRQVIHNARIVMTDGRISEIGRQADIALPEECAHWKFPNSFAFPGGVDLHSHTQTGGWEDINDSVHPNNPELRVLDTVRPNNRLYQTASASGVTTVNAIPGSGSNISGAGSLVKIKPTDSVRESILRDPGSVKVAQGYNPERANDLGGTRMGMWWMLRWWLDQADGVAQSGSLATRPDVSSIAGIALGQHPYLVHTAGARDTYGTVRMFQLEAQVPVVVSHASFHGYMAGEAIAETGAALNIGPRNFDFSFNQMARIQGLVEAFESRGNTDISIQTDAPVIPQEEFIYQATLAERLGCSTWMALESINVRPAQQILADHRIGRLLPGLDADIVVKAGQPLDPRTPVQIVFVDGQVAYDKNQKQLY
;
A
#
# COMPACT_ATOMS: atom_id res chain seq x y z
N MET A 1 21.58 47.01 -23.92
CA MET A 1 21.17 46.14 -22.82
C MET A 1 20.84 44.80 -23.41
N PHE A 2 21.82 43.87 -23.47
CA PHE A 2 21.60 42.52 -23.99
C PHE A 2 21.10 41.65 -22.84
N SER A 3 19.85 41.19 -22.94
CA SER A 3 19.26 40.22 -22.03
C SER A 3 19.78 38.83 -22.42
N ILE A 4 20.68 38.28 -21.63
CA ILE A 4 21.12 36.90 -21.78
C ILE A 4 20.00 36.02 -21.18
N LEU A 5 19.21 35.41 -22.03
CA LEU A 5 18.31 34.32 -21.69
C LEU A 5 19.19 33.10 -21.33
N LEU A 6 19.43 32.90 -20.04
CA LEU A 6 19.95 31.65 -19.51
C LEU A 6 18.84 30.60 -19.66
N THR A 7 18.82 29.88 -20.78
CA THR A 7 18.14 28.62 -20.91
C THR A 7 18.94 27.62 -20.10
N SER A 8 18.54 27.38 -18.83
CA SER A 8 18.98 26.23 -18.07
C SER A 8 18.43 24.99 -18.79
N TRP A 9 19.27 24.33 -19.55
CA TRP A 9 19.02 22.95 -19.95
C TRP A 9 18.96 22.14 -18.67
N LEU A 10 17.77 21.71 -18.26
CA LEU A 10 17.60 20.65 -17.27
C LEU A 10 18.24 19.40 -17.91
N MET A 11 19.47 19.09 -17.53
CA MET A 11 20.11 17.85 -17.96
C MET A 11 19.23 16.71 -17.43
N GLN A 12 18.80 15.86 -18.34
CA GLN A 12 18.01 14.67 -18.04
C GLN A 12 18.80 13.79 -17.07
N GLN A 13 18.23 13.51 -15.90
CA GLN A 13 18.89 12.65 -14.93
C GLN A 13 18.73 11.19 -15.35
N VAL A 14 19.79 10.60 -15.89
CA VAL A 14 19.81 9.19 -16.27
C VAL A 14 20.54 8.38 -15.23
N HIS A 15 19.85 7.40 -14.69
CA HIS A 15 20.37 6.45 -13.72
C HIS A 15 20.31 5.04 -14.30
N VAL A 16 21.38 4.24 -14.13
CA VAL A 16 21.44 2.87 -14.60
C VAL A 16 21.72 1.94 -13.42
N LEU A 17 20.94 0.86 -13.36
CA LEU A 17 21.08 -0.18 -12.36
C LEU A 17 21.32 -1.53 -13.04
N ASP A 18 22.50 -2.12 -12.83
CA ASP A 18 22.84 -3.47 -13.25
C ASP A 18 22.74 -4.43 -12.06
N VAL A 19 21.91 -5.48 -12.20
CA VAL A 19 21.68 -6.49 -11.15
C VAL A 19 21.78 -7.90 -11.68
N GLY A 20 22.03 -8.86 -10.79
CA GLY A 20 22.05 -10.27 -11.15
C GLY A 20 20.72 -10.81 -11.63
N VAL A 21 19.62 -10.41 -10.95
CA VAL A 21 18.26 -10.83 -11.27
C VAL A 21 17.30 -9.65 -11.07
N ALA A 22 16.40 -9.40 -12.02
CA ALA A 22 15.26 -8.52 -11.84
C ALA A 22 13.95 -9.33 -11.90
N LEU A 23 13.11 -9.15 -10.88
CA LEU A 23 11.74 -9.64 -10.87
C LEU A 23 10.84 -8.48 -11.29
N THR A 24 10.31 -8.51 -12.51
CA THR A 24 9.52 -7.38 -13.03
C THR A 24 8.14 -7.28 -12.41
N MET A 25 7.64 -8.39 -11.87
CA MET A 25 6.27 -8.62 -11.40
C MET A 25 5.20 -8.48 -12.50
N GLU A 26 5.60 -8.35 -13.76
CA GLU A 26 4.72 -8.48 -14.92
C GLU A 26 4.73 -9.92 -15.39
N ASN A 27 3.58 -10.61 -15.29
CA ASN A 27 3.43 -12.01 -15.69
C ASN A 27 4.51 -12.93 -15.07
N ARG A 28 5.00 -12.60 -13.85
CA ARG A 28 6.06 -13.33 -13.14
C ARG A 28 7.38 -13.42 -13.90
N GLN A 29 7.66 -12.44 -14.76
CA GLN A 29 8.89 -12.41 -15.56
C GLN A 29 10.13 -12.22 -14.68
N VAL A 30 11.16 -13.04 -14.95
CA VAL A 30 12.49 -12.98 -14.33
C VAL A 30 13.53 -12.68 -15.40
N ILE A 31 14.33 -11.64 -15.18
CA ILE A 31 15.41 -11.25 -16.11
C ILE A 31 16.74 -11.47 -15.39
N HIS A 32 17.55 -12.37 -15.93
CA HIS A 32 18.92 -12.61 -15.44
C HIS A 32 19.90 -11.63 -16.07
N ASN A 33 20.91 -11.19 -15.30
CA ASN A 33 21.87 -10.16 -15.69
C ASN A 33 21.13 -8.94 -16.25
N ALA A 34 20.23 -8.38 -15.43
CA ALA A 34 19.33 -7.32 -15.83
C ALA A 34 19.99 -5.95 -15.78
N ARG A 35 19.59 -5.08 -16.73
CA ARG A 35 19.82 -3.63 -16.72
C ARG A 35 18.49 -2.92 -16.65
N ILE A 36 18.39 -1.96 -15.75
CA ILE A 36 17.25 -1.06 -15.60
C ILE A 36 17.77 0.37 -15.84
N VAL A 37 17.21 1.06 -16.80
CA VAL A 37 17.51 2.47 -17.08
C VAL A 37 16.37 3.30 -16.54
N MET A 38 16.71 4.29 -15.72
CA MET A 38 15.77 5.23 -15.11
C MET A 38 16.04 6.62 -15.63
N THR A 39 15.00 7.30 -16.08
CA THR A 39 15.09 8.65 -16.65
C THR A 39 13.97 9.51 -16.07
N ASP A 40 14.32 10.64 -15.48
CA ASP A 40 13.36 11.60 -14.90
C ASP A 40 12.35 10.93 -13.94
N GLY A 41 12.84 10.04 -13.10
CA GLY A 41 12.05 9.37 -12.08
C GLY A 41 11.25 8.15 -12.55
N ARG A 42 11.36 7.77 -13.83
CA ARG A 42 10.63 6.63 -14.40
C ARG A 42 11.59 5.58 -14.98
N ILE A 43 11.12 4.35 -15.04
CA ILE A 43 11.82 3.31 -15.79
C ILE A 43 11.64 3.61 -17.27
N SER A 44 12.74 3.85 -17.99
CA SER A 44 12.73 4.05 -19.43
C SER A 44 12.96 2.73 -20.19
N GLU A 45 13.85 1.87 -19.68
CA GLU A 45 14.15 0.57 -20.27
C GLU A 45 14.43 -0.47 -19.17
N ILE A 46 14.07 -1.73 -19.41
CA ILE A 46 14.43 -2.88 -18.60
C ILE A 46 14.62 -4.11 -19.48
N GLY A 47 15.73 -4.82 -19.30
CA GLY A 47 16.06 -6.03 -20.08
C GLY A 47 17.37 -6.63 -19.64
N ARG A 48 17.95 -7.53 -20.46
CA ARG A 48 19.27 -8.07 -20.19
C ARG A 48 20.34 -7.02 -20.48
N GLN A 49 21.40 -6.98 -19.70
CA GLN A 49 22.53 -6.06 -19.90
C GLN A 49 23.13 -6.14 -21.31
N ALA A 50 23.09 -7.32 -21.93
CA ALA A 50 23.61 -7.51 -23.29
C ALA A 50 22.73 -6.83 -24.36
N ASP A 51 21.48 -6.58 -24.07
CA ASP A 51 20.49 -6.10 -25.02
C ASP A 51 20.24 -4.57 -24.90
N ILE A 52 20.69 -3.97 -23.80
CA ILE A 52 20.49 -2.53 -23.51
C ILE A 52 21.84 -1.82 -23.44
N ALA A 53 22.03 -0.79 -24.26
CA ALA A 53 23.25 0.01 -24.24
C ALA A 53 23.40 0.78 -22.91
N LEU A 54 24.64 0.93 -22.43
CA LEU A 54 24.91 1.82 -21.31
C LEU A 54 24.98 3.28 -21.83
N PRO A 55 24.13 4.20 -21.33
CA PRO A 55 24.22 5.62 -21.69
C PRO A 55 25.59 6.21 -21.31
N GLU A 56 26.13 7.09 -22.14
CA GLU A 56 27.45 7.71 -21.93
C GLU A 56 27.49 8.56 -20.67
N GLU A 57 26.42 9.32 -20.40
CA GLU A 57 26.28 10.16 -19.21
C GLU A 57 25.18 9.59 -18.30
N CYS A 58 25.56 8.83 -17.27
CA CYS A 58 24.63 8.27 -16.30
C CYS A 58 25.30 8.03 -14.93
N ALA A 59 24.51 8.08 -13.86
CA ALA A 59 24.90 7.49 -12.60
C ALA A 59 24.67 5.97 -12.68
N HIS A 60 25.70 5.17 -12.42
CA HIS A 60 25.68 3.73 -12.65
C HIS A 60 25.92 2.92 -11.37
N TRP A 61 24.92 2.14 -10.96
CA TRP A 61 24.99 1.21 -9.84
C TRP A 61 25.13 -0.24 -10.32
N LYS A 62 25.95 -1.03 -9.65
CA LYS A 62 26.24 -2.44 -10.01
C LYS A 62 26.10 -3.36 -8.81
N PHE A 63 25.14 -4.28 -8.89
CA PHE A 63 24.86 -5.30 -7.90
C PHE A 63 24.73 -6.69 -8.54
N PRO A 64 25.84 -7.27 -9.07
CA PRO A 64 25.78 -8.46 -9.93
C PRO A 64 25.25 -9.72 -9.22
N ASN A 65 25.28 -9.76 -7.88
CA ASN A 65 24.84 -10.90 -7.08
C ASN A 65 23.51 -10.63 -6.35
N SER A 66 22.78 -9.61 -6.77
CA SER A 66 21.59 -9.11 -6.05
C SER A 66 20.34 -9.25 -6.90
N PHE A 67 19.19 -9.16 -6.22
CA PHE A 67 17.86 -9.14 -6.81
C PHE A 67 17.30 -7.72 -6.77
N ALA A 68 16.75 -7.28 -7.90
CA ALA A 68 15.90 -6.08 -7.97
C ALA A 68 14.44 -6.50 -8.13
N PHE A 69 13.55 -5.79 -7.45
CA PHE A 69 12.11 -5.98 -7.53
C PHE A 69 11.39 -4.66 -7.22
N PRO A 70 10.09 -4.53 -7.55
CA PRO A 70 9.35 -3.29 -7.28
C PRO A 70 9.30 -2.99 -5.80
N GLY A 71 9.30 -1.72 -5.46
CA GLY A 71 9.13 -1.25 -4.10
C GLY A 71 7.87 -1.76 -3.43
N GLY A 72 7.95 -1.95 -2.11
CA GLY A 72 6.83 -2.35 -1.29
C GLY A 72 5.77 -1.26 -1.20
N VAL A 73 4.49 -1.66 -1.25
CA VAL A 73 3.32 -0.80 -1.14
C VAL A 73 2.48 -1.24 0.06
N ASP A 74 2.53 -0.50 1.16
CA ASP A 74 1.75 -0.80 2.35
C ASP A 74 0.46 0.04 2.38
N LEU A 75 -0.68 -0.64 2.26
CA LEU A 75 -1.98 0.04 2.18
C LEU A 75 -2.55 0.46 3.54
N HIS A 76 -1.96 0.04 4.66
CA HIS A 76 -2.49 0.30 5.99
C HIS A 76 -1.40 0.79 6.93
N SER A 77 -1.15 2.09 6.92
CA SER A 77 -0.09 2.71 7.71
C SER A 77 -0.58 3.98 8.41
N HIS A 78 -0.22 4.12 9.69
CA HIS A 78 -0.52 5.29 10.54
C HIS A 78 0.77 6.03 10.92
N THR A 79 1.76 6.05 10.03
CA THR A 79 3.10 6.58 10.33
C THR A 79 3.34 7.98 9.78
N GLN A 80 2.29 8.66 9.32
CA GLN A 80 2.38 9.97 8.65
C GLN A 80 2.99 11.08 9.49
N THR A 81 2.84 11.04 10.81
CA THR A 81 3.41 12.03 11.74
C THR A 81 4.80 11.64 12.25
N GLY A 82 5.19 10.37 12.09
CA GLY A 82 6.40 9.79 12.69
C GLY A 82 6.18 9.20 14.08
N GLY A 83 4.93 9.09 14.54
CA GLY A 83 4.54 8.55 15.84
C GLY A 83 3.10 8.08 15.87
N TRP A 84 2.47 8.11 17.06
CA TRP A 84 1.06 7.76 17.29
C TRP A 84 0.13 8.98 17.36
N GLU A 85 0.63 10.17 17.05
CA GLU A 85 -0.14 11.40 17.09
C GLU A 85 -1.11 11.47 15.89
N ASP A 86 -2.20 12.20 16.05
CA ASP A 86 -3.16 12.58 15.00
C ASP A 86 -3.75 11.38 14.23
N ILE A 87 -3.97 10.25 14.91
CA ILE A 87 -4.49 9.03 14.26
C ILE A 87 -6.02 9.04 14.23
N ASN A 88 -6.68 9.46 15.32
CA ASN A 88 -8.14 9.41 15.42
C ASN A 88 -8.72 10.70 15.98
N ASP A 89 -9.75 11.22 15.30
CA ASP A 89 -10.75 12.09 15.93
C ASP A 89 -11.94 11.23 16.34
N SER A 90 -12.24 11.22 17.65
CA SER A 90 -13.21 10.30 18.23
C SER A 90 -14.49 10.99 18.75
N VAL A 91 -14.68 12.28 18.47
CA VAL A 91 -15.87 13.03 18.89
C VAL A 91 -17.10 12.56 18.10
N HIS A 92 -16.94 12.42 16.79
CA HIS A 92 -18.00 11.90 15.92
C HIS A 92 -17.66 10.48 15.42
N PRO A 93 -18.66 9.62 15.23
CA PRO A 93 -18.45 8.28 14.67
C PRO A 93 -18.10 8.30 13.17
N ASN A 94 -18.41 9.38 12.47
CA ASN A 94 -18.16 9.51 11.03
C ASN A 94 -17.62 10.90 10.73
N ASN A 95 -16.41 10.95 10.14
CA ASN A 95 -15.63 12.15 9.84
C ASN A 95 -15.13 12.11 8.40
N PRO A 96 -15.99 12.03 7.38
CA PRO A 96 -15.57 11.90 5.99
C PRO A 96 -14.84 13.14 5.45
N GLU A 97 -15.00 14.30 6.11
CA GLU A 97 -14.34 15.57 5.78
C GLU A 97 -12.89 15.65 6.23
N LEU A 98 -12.47 14.81 7.19
CA LEU A 98 -11.08 14.83 7.68
C LEU A 98 -10.14 14.16 6.67
N ARG A 99 -8.88 14.60 6.67
CA ARG A 99 -7.86 14.05 5.77
C ARG A 99 -6.48 14.00 6.42
N VAL A 100 -5.81 12.90 6.18
CA VAL A 100 -4.45 12.66 6.68
C VAL A 100 -3.43 13.62 6.08
N LEU A 101 -3.68 14.13 4.88
CA LEU A 101 -2.77 15.07 4.21
C LEU A 101 -2.32 16.23 5.09
N ASP A 102 -3.22 16.72 5.96
CA ASP A 102 -2.95 17.84 6.85
C ASP A 102 -1.93 17.53 7.96
N THR A 103 -1.63 16.23 8.19
CA THR A 103 -0.71 15.76 9.23
C THR A 103 0.56 15.09 8.67
N VAL A 104 0.69 14.98 7.35
CA VAL A 104 1.83 14.29 6.71
C VAL A 104 3.13 15.05 6.95
N ARG A 105 4.12 14.35 7.49
CA ARG A 105 5.53 14.78 7.61
C ARG A 105 6.38 13.89 6.71
N PRO A 106 6.75 14.33 5.49
CA PRO A 106 7.28 13.45 4.44
C PRO A 106 8.57 12.70 4.79
N ASN A 107 9.48 13.36 5.50
CA ASN A 107 10.80 12.82 5.82
C ASN A 107 10.90 12.41 7.30
N ASN A 108 9.81 11.93 7.88
CA ASN A 108 9.81 11.47 9.25
C ASN A 108 10.66 10.20 9.43
N ARG A 109 11.09 9.91 10.67
CA ARG A 109 11.98 8.79 10.95
C ARG A 109 11.38 7.43 10.60
N LEU A 110 10.07 7.22 10.81
CA LEU A 110 9.43 5.94 10.49
C LEU A 110 9.42 5.70 8.98
N TYR A 111 9.24 6.74 8.17
CA TYR A 111 9.39 6.62 6.72
C TYR A 111 10.82 6.28 6.29
N GLN A 112 11.82 6.86 6.96
CA GLN A 112 13.21 6.54 6.66
C GLN A 112 13.55 5.08 6.96
N THR A 113 13.08 4.53 8.10
CA THR A 113 13.29 3.12 8.43
C THR A 113 12.49 2.20 7.52
N ALA A 114 11.26 2.55 7.18
CA ALA A 114 10.43 1.83 6.22
C ALA A 114 11.11 1.76 4.83
N SER A 115 11.68 2.87 4.34
CA SER A 115 12.45 2.88 3.09
C SER A 115 13.65 1.93 3.16
N ALA A 116 14.39 1.92 4.28
CA ALA A 116 15.53 1.03 4.47
C ALA A 116 15.15 -0.46 4.44
N SER A 117 13.89 -0.80 4.69
CA SER A 117 13.35 -2.16 4.59
C SER A 117 12.75 -2.48 3.22
N GLY A 118 12.65 -1.50 2.32
CA GLY A 118 12.15 -1.68 0.95
C GLY A 118 10.71 -1.24 0.72
N VAL A 119 10.07 -0.54 1.66
CA VAL A 119 8.78 0.12 1.42
C VAL A 119 9.02 1.44 0.70
N THR A 120 8.35 1.65 -0.42
CA THR A 120 8.49 2.86 -1.25
C THR A 120 7.23 3.72 -1.29
N THR A 121 6.08 3.11 -1.04
CA THR A 121 4.79 3.80 -1.02
C THR A 121 3.95 3.31 0.14
N VAL A 122 3.30 4.23 0.84
CA VAL A 122 2.31 3.93 1.87
C VAL A 122 0.99 4.60 1.56
N ASN A 123 -0.10 3.94 1.88
CA ASN A 123 -1.38 4.60 2.04
C ASN A 123 -1.46 5.04 3.51
N ALA A 124 -1.09 6.29 3.76
CA ALA A 124 -1.20 6.90 5.08
C ALA A 124 -2.69 7.16 5.38
N ILE A 125 -3.20 6.59 6.47
CA ILE A 125 -4.63 6.59 6.78
C ILE A 125 -4.89 6.96 8.23
N PRO A 126 -6.07 7.51 8.54
CA PRO A 126 -6.53 7.63 9.93
C PRO A 126 -6.71 6.25 10.57
N GLY A 127 -6.77 6.21 11.90
CA GLY A 127 -6.96 4.99 12.67
C GLY A 127 -8.37 4.41 12.56
N SER A 128 -8.59 3.29 13.26
CA SER A 128 -9.86 2.56 13.25
C SER A 128 -10.83 2.97 14.38
N GLY A 129 -10.57 4.10 15.05
CA GLY A 129 -11.38 4.56 16.21
C GLY A 129 -12.76 5.12 15.85
N SER A 130 -13.03 5.38 14.58
CA SER A 130 -14.32 5.88 14.07
C SER A 130 -14.83 5.00 12.93
N ASN A 131 -16.15 5.01 12.68
CA ASN A 131 -16.73 4.20 11.58
C ASN A 131 -16.31 4.74 10.21
N ILE A 132 -16.30 6.09 10.01
CA ILE A 132 -15.60 6.75 8.92
C ILE A 132 -14.57 7.66 9.56
N SER A 133 -13.29 7.38 9.35
CA SER A 133 -12.21 8.10 10.03
C SER A 133 -11.63 9.23 9.18
N GLY A 134 -11.91 9.27 7.89
CA GLY A 134 -11.46 10.30 6.97
C GLY A 134 -10.67 9.77 5.77
N ALA A 135 -10.21 10.69 4.94
CA ALA A 135 -9.44 10.40 3.75
C ALA A 135 -7.96 10.13 4.08
N GLY A 136 -7.43 9.03 3.52
CA GLY A 136 -6.01 8.74 3.49
C GLY A 136 -5.33 9.33 2.25
N SER A 137 -4.00 9.34 2.26
CA SER A 137 -3.17 9.83 1.16
C SER A 137 -2.13 8.78 0.74
N LEU A 138 -1.91 8.61 -0.56
CA LEU A 138 -0.79 7.81 -1.04
C LEU A 138 0.50 8.63 -1.00
N VAL A 139 1.44 8.19 -0.18
CA VAL A 139 2.69 8.88 0.09
C VAL A 139 3.87 8.06 -0.45
N LYS A 140 4.70 8.69 -1.26
CA LYS A 140 6.00 8.16 -1.67
C LYS A 140 7.03 8.40 -0.57
N ILE A 141 7.71 7.36 -0.15
CA ILE A 141 8.74 7.44 0.89
C ILE A 141 10.08 7.80 0.25
N LYS A 142 10.27 9.07 -0.05
CA LYS A 142 11.50 9.59 -0.67
C LYS A 142 12.13 10.72 0.16
N PRO A 143 13.42 11.03 -0.05
CA PRO A 143 14.14 12.04 0.72
C PRO A 143 13.72 13.47 0.32
N THR A 144 12.52 13.88 0.72
CA THR A 144 12.01 15.24 0.50
C THR A 144 11.28 15.73 1.74
N ASP A 145 11.39 17.02 2.05
CA ASP A 145 10.60 17.67 3.09
C ASP A 145 9.33 18.32 2.53
N SER A 146 9.13 18.21 1.21
CA SER A 146 7.97 18.74 0.50
C SER A 146 6.82 17.74 0.51
N VAL A 147 5.72 18.08 1.21
CA VAL A 147 4.48 17.30 1.17
C VAL A 147 4.02 17.10 -0.28
N ARG A 148 4.00 18.18 -1.08
CA ARG A 148 3.57 18.12 -2.48
C ARG A 148 4.37 17.12 -3.32
N GLU A 149 5.68 17.01 -3.12
CA GLU A 149 6.54 16.08 -3.85
C GLU A 149 6.39 14.65 -3.37
N SER A 150 6.02 14.44 -2.11
CA SER A 150 5.83 13.12 -1.55
C SER A 150 4.46 12.50 -1.89
N ILE A 151 3.46 13.28 -2.25
CA ILE A 151 2.11 12.76 -2.53
C ILE A 151 2.02 12.18 -3.94
N LEU A 152 1.71 10.89 -4.03
CA LEU A 152 1.37 10.23 -5.27
C LEU A 152 -0.09 10.53 -5.68
N ARG A 153 -1.01 10.45 -4.72
CA ARG A 153 -2.44 10.77 -4.90
C ARG A 153 -3.11 11.13 -3.57
N ASP A 154 -3.98 12.13 -3.60
CA ASP A 154 -4.85 12.53 -2.50
C ASP A 154 -6.27 12.85 -3.02
N PRO A 155 -7.32 12.22 -2.51
CA PRO A 155 -7.31 11.09 -1.57
C PRO A 155 -6.69 9.81 -2.15
N GLY A 156 -6.01 9.03 -1.27
CA GLY A 156 -5.54 7.69 -1.60
C GLY A 156 -6.64 6.65 -1.42
N SER A 157 -7.37 6.76 -0.32
CA SER A 157 -8.51 5.93 0.05
C SER A 157 -9.36 6.68 1.08
N VAL A 158 -10.53 6.11 1.45
CA VAL A 158 -11.23 6.55 2.67
C VAL A 158 -11.22 5.42 3.69
N LYS A 159 -10.75 5.74 4.89
CA LYS A 159 -10.69 4.80 6.01
C LYS A 159 -12.06 4.62 6.65
N VAL A 160 -12.46 3.37 6.75
CA VAL A 160 -13.68 2.91 7.42
C VAL A 160 -13.31 1.82 8.41
N ALA A 161 -14.09 1.67 9.48
CA ALA A 161 -13.96 0.57 10.42
C ALA A 161 -15.33 -0.03 10.77
N GLN A 162 -15.37 -1.38 10.78
CA GLN A 162 -16.57 -2.15 11.03
C GLN A 162 -16.30 -3.27 12.05
N GLY A 163 -16.37 -3.01 13.26
CA GLY A 163 -16.21 -4.02 14.29
C GLY A 163 -14.98 -3.82 15.13
N TYR A 164 -15.13 -4.14 16.38
CA TYR A 164 -14.17 -4.09 17.45
C TYR A 164 -13.72 -2.66 17.80
N ASN A 165 -12.82 -2.04 17.03
CA ASN A 165 -12.22 -0.75 17.38
C ASN A 165 -13.21 0.42 17.42
N PRO A 166 -14.17 0.56 16.48
CA PRO A 166 -15.10 1.68 16.47
C PRO A 166 -16.33 1.47 17.35
N GLU A 167 -16.46 0.31 18.03
CA GLU A 167 -17.63 0.01 18.87
C GLU A 167 -17.71 0.98 20.07
N ARG A 168 -18.89 1.61 20.25
CA ARG A 168 -19.11 2.61 21.28
C ARG A 168 -20.11 2.11 22.31
N ALA A 169 -19.80 2.29 23.60
CA ALA A 169 -20.61 1.75 24.69
C ALA A 169 -21.97 2.46 24.86
N ASN A 170 -22.04 3.76 24.57
CA ASN A 170 -23.18 4.60 24.95
C ASN A 170 -23.68 5.51 23.80
N ASP A 171 -23.41 5.14 22.55
CA ASP A 171 -23.79 5.95 21.40
C ASP A 171 -24.15 5.05 20.21
N LEU A 172 -24.67 5.67 19.13
CA LEU A 172 -24.91 4.96 17.87
C LEU A 172 -23.58 4.36 17.35
N GLY A 173 -23.60 3.07 17.03
CA GLY A 173 -22.38 2.34 16.68
C GLY A 173 -21.88 1.40 17.78
N GLY A 174 -22.62 1.24 18.89
CA GLY A 174 -22.36 0.21 19.90
C GLY A 174 -22.64 -1.21 19.44
N THR A 175 -23.26 -1.37 18.29
CA THR A 175 -23.56 -2.68 17.66
C THR A 175 -23.33 -2.64 16.16
N ARG A 176 -23.14 -3.80 15.53
CA ARG A 176 -23.09 -3.90 14.06
C ARG A 176 -24.32 -3.31 13.37
N MET A 177 -25.49 -3.41 13.97
CA MET A 177 -26.70 -2.80 13.41
C MET A 177 -26.56 -1.28 13.28
N GLY A 178 -26.09 -0.61 14.32
CA GLY A 178 -25.88 0.84 14.33
C GLY A 178 -24.75 1.26 13.37
N MET A 179 -23.59 0.59 13.47
CA MET A 179 -22.46 0.87 12.58
C MET A 179 -22.83 0.71 11.10
N TRP A 180 -23.48 -0.39 10.74
CA TRP A 180 -23.84 -0.68 9.35
C TRP A 180 -24.95 0.22 8.83
N TRP A 181 -25.88 0.63 9.70
CA TRP A 181 -26.88 1.62 9.34
C TRP A 181 -26.22 2.98 9.01
N MET A 182 -25.32 3.48 9.85
CA MET A 182 -24.60 4.73 9.60
C MET A 182 -23.80 4.69 8.28
N LEU A 183 -23.10 3.59 8.03
CA LEU A 183 -22.31 3.45 6.80
C LEU A 183 -23.18 3.44 5.55
N ARG A 184 -24.32 2.72 5.56
CA ARG A 184 -25.28 2.75 4.44
C ARG A 184 -25.82 4.14 4.20
N TRP A 185 -26.18 4.85 5.25
CA TRP A 185 -26.65 6.22 5.12
C TRP A 185 -25.61 7.13 4.44
N TRP A 186 -24.33 7.00 4.81
CA TRP A 186 -23.25 7.76 4.18
C TRP A 186 -22.97 7.33 2.74
N LEU A 187 -23.07 6.04 2.42
CA LEU A 187 -22.99 5.53 1.04
C LEU A 187 -24.08 6.12 0.15
N ASP A 188 -25.33 6.17 0.66
CA ASP A 188 -26.46 6.79 -0.06
C ASP A 188 -26.24 8.30 -0.28
N GLN A 189 -25.70 9.02 0.73
CA GLN A 189 -25.36 10.44 0.58
C GLN A 189 -24.26 10.64 -0.47
N ALA A 190 -23.23 9.81 -0.46
CA ALA A 190 -22.10 9.88 -1.40
C ALA A 190 -22.57 9.66 -2.84
N ASP A 191 -23.40 8.66 -3.08
CA ASP A 191 -23.98 8.36 -4.39
C ASP A 191 -24.84 9.53 -4.90
N GLY A 192 -25.71 10.07 -4.07
CA GLY A 192 -26.54 11.24 -4.42
C GLY A 192 -25.72 12.48 -4.80
N VAL A 193 -24.61 12.74 -4.09
CA VAL A 193 -23.71 13.85 -4.42
C VAL A 193 -22.93 13.58 -5.71
N ALA A 194 -22.43 12.35 -5.92
CA ALA A 194 -21.72 11.96 -7.13
C ALA A 194 -22.62 12.10 -8.38
N GLN A 195 -23.88 11.64 -8.29
CA GLN A 195 -24.84 11.73 -9.39
C GLN A 195 -25.26 13.18 -9.70
N SER A 196 -25.38 14.02 -8.67
CA SER A 196 -25.79 15.42 -8.84
C SER A 196 -24.68 16.34 -9.35
N GLY A 197 -23.42 15.89 -9.35
CA GLY A 197 -22.25 16.71 -9.67
C GLY A 197 -21.95 17.82 -8.65
N SER A 198 -22.52 17.73 -7.45
CA SER A 198 -22.45 18.77 -6.41
C SER A 198 -21.21 18.66 -5.50
N LEU A 199 -20.15 18.00 -5.92
CA LEU A 199 -18.93 17.81 -5.13
C LEU A 199 -18.34 19.11 -4.58
N ALA A 200 -18.34 20.17 -5.38
CA ALA A 200 -17.79 21.46 -4.96
C ALA A 200 -18.60 22.16 -3.84
N THR A 201 -19.86 21.79 -3.67
CA THR A 201 -20.77 22.36 -2.66
C THR A 201 -20.93 21.54 -1.42
N ARG A 202 -20.37 20.32 -1.41
CA ARG A 202 -20.45 19.36 -0.29
C ARG A 202 -19.05 18.82 0.06
N PRO A 203 -18.17 19.68 0.61
CA PRO A 203 -16.81 19.28 1.00
C PRO A 203 -16.80 18.18 2.08
N ASP A 204 -17.83 18.14 2.90
CA ASP A 204 -18.05 17.12 3.95
C ASP A 204 -18.20 15.69 3.41
N VAL A 205 -18.61 15.53 2.16
CA VAL A 205 -18.76 14.20 1.53
C VAL A 205 -17.91 14.02 0.27
N SER A 206 -17.07 14.99 -0.08
CA SER A 206 -16.31 14.97 -1.35
C SER A 206 -15.38 13.75 -1.45
N SER A 207 -14.73 13.35 -0.37
CA SER A 207 -13.83 12.18 -0.36
C SER A 207 -14.58 10.88 -0.62
N ILE A 208 -15.74 10.67 0.03
CA ILE A 208 -16.54 9.46 -0.16
C ILE A 208 -17.28 9.47 -1.51
N ALA A 209 -17.70 10.62 -2.00
CA ALA A 209 -18.32 10.74 -3.33
C ALA A 209 -17.33 10.46 -4.47
N GLY A 210 -16.03 10.75 -4.29
CA GLY A 210 -14.98 10.35 -5.22
C GLY A 210 -14.88 8.82 -5.41
N ILE A 211 -15.24 8.05 -4.38
CA ILE A 211 -15.28 6.58 -4.47
C ILE A 211 -16.41 6.11 -5.38
N ALA A 212 -17.61 6.72 -5.27
CA ALA A 212 -18.73 6.42 -6.16
C ALA A 212 -18.39 6.72 -7.64
N LEU A 213 -17.41 7.62 -7.88
CA LEU A 213 -16.86 7.92 -9.19
C LEU A 213 -15.67 7.01 -9.58
N GLY A 214 -15.31 6.03 -8.76
CA GLY A 214 -14.21 5.09 -9.03
C GLY A 214 -12.81 5.69 -8.93
N GLN A 215 -12.64 6.83 -8.26
CA GLN A 215 -11.35 7.53 -8.19
C GLN A 215 -10.37 6.90 -7.18
N HIS A 216 -10.90 6.32 -6.11
CA HIS A 216 -10.14 5.62 -5.05
C HIS A 216 -11.08 4.69 -4.28
N PRO A 217 -10.56 3.68 -3.54
CA PRO A 217 -11.39 2.73 -2.81
C PRO A 217 -11.70 3.18 -1.38
N TYR A 218 -12.69 2.52 -0.76
CA TYR A 218 -12.74 2.38 0.70
C TYR A 218 -11.68 1.39 1.17
N LEU A 219 -11.02 1.69 2.30
CA LEU A 219 -10.20 0.76 3.05
C LEU A 219 -10.90 0.46 4.38
N VAL A 220 -11.41 -0.76 4.53
CA VAL A 220 -12.32 -1.10 5.63
C VAL A 220 -11.67 -2.05 6.62
N HIS A 221 -11.43 -1.56 7.83
CA HIS A 221 -10.99 -2.38 8.97
C HIS A 221 -12.07 -3.36 9.40
N THR A 222 -11.72 -4.63 9.50
CA THR A 222 -12.63 -5.73 9.88
C THR A 222 -12.00 -6.63 10.94
N ALA A 223 -12.86 -7.35 11.67
CA ALA A 223 -12.43 -8.33 12.66
C ALA A 223 -13.34 -9.55 12.63
N GLY A 224 -12.81 -10.69 12.19
CA GLY A 224 -13.53 -11.95 12.10
C GLY A 224 -14.41 -12.11 10.84
N ALA A 225 -14.91 -13.32 10.65
CA ALA A 225 -15.60 -13.71 9.42
C ALA A 225 -16.87 -12.90 9.13
N ARG A 226 -17.62 -12.52 10.17
CA ARG A 226 -18.87 -11.76 9.99
C ARG A 226 -18.61 -10.36 9.44
N ASP A 227 -17.61 -9.67 9.98
CA ASP A 227 -17.30 -8.30 9.57
C ASP A 227 -16.63 -8.31 8.19
N THR A 228 -15.74 -9.28 7.94
CA THR A 228 -15.07 -9.47 6.65
C THR A 228 -16.09 -9.69 5.53
N TYR A 229 -16.98 -10.68 5.65
CA TYR A 229 -18.00 -10.94 4.63
C TYR A 229 -19.07 -9.84 4.58
N GLY A 230 -19.47 -9.30 5.76
CA GLY A 230 -20.42 -8.21 5.82
C GLY A 230 -19.95 -6.95 5.10
N THR A 231 -18.64 -6.67 5.13
CA THR A 231 -18.02 -5.57 4.37
C THR A 231 -18.12 -5.85 2.87
N VAL A 232 -17.72 -7.03 2.40
CA VAL A 232 -17.84 -7.41 0.99
C VAL A 232 -19.28 -7.26 0.51
N ARG A 233 -20.25 -7.77 1.29
CA ARG A 233 -21.65 -7.67 0.96
C ARG A 233 -22.10 -6.21 0.85
N MET A 234 -21.82 -5.37 1.83
CA MET A 234 -22.30 -3.98 1.88
C MET A 234 -21.68 -3.11 0.78
N PHE A 235 -20.36 -3.13 0.66
CA PHE A 235 -19.66 -2.20 -0.22
C PHE A 235 -19.60 -2.71 -1.66
N GLN A 236 -19.24 -3.98 -1.87
CA GLN A 236 -19.03 -4.51 -3.20
C GLN A 236 -20.32 -5.03 -3.85
N LEU A 237 -21.16 -5.80 -3.11
CA LEU A 237 -22.32 -6.42 -3.71
C LEU A 237 -23.57 -5.52 -3.69
N GLU A 238 -23.82 -4.80 -2.58
CA GLU A 238 -24.99 -3.92 -2.43
C GLU A 238 -24.71 -2.53 -3.02
N ALA A 239 -23.66 -1.84 -2.60
CA ALA A 239 -23.35 -0.47 -3.04
C ALA A 239 -22.51 -0.41 -4.33
N GLN A 240 -21.88 -1.50 -4.75
CA GLN A 240 -21.08 -1.61 -5.99
C GLN A 240 -19.94 -0.57 -6.07
N VAL A 241 -19.29 -0.29 -4.94
CA VAL A 241 -18.17 0.65 -4.86
C VAL A 241 -16.85 -0.08 -4.63
N PRO A 242 -15.71 0.49 -5.07
CA PRO A 242 -14.39 -0.09 -4.82
C PRO A 242 -14.10 -0.21 -3.32
N VAL A 243 -13.72 -1.40 -2.88
CA VAL A 243 -13.40 -1.67 -1.46
C VAL A 243 -12.22 -2.60 -1.33
N VAL A 244 -11.36 -2.31 -0.35
CA VAL A 244 -10.28 -3.17 0.13
C VAL A 244 -10.62 -3.58 1.56
N VAL A 245 -10.80 -4.87 1.78
CA VAL A 245 -11.13 -5.42 3.09
C VAL A 245 -9.84 -5.63 3.88
N SER A 246 -9.64 -4.82 4.91
CA SER A 246 -8.40 -4.79 5.67
C SER A 246 -8.47 -5.65 6.92
N HIS A 247 -7.32 -6.21 7.30
CA HIS A 247 -7.08 -7.20 8.35
C HIS A 247 -7.63 -8.57 8.03
N ALA A 248 -8.94 -8.76 7.99
CA ALA A 248 -9.59 -10.06 7.82
C ALA A 248 -9.04 -11.14 8.78
N SER A 249 -8.55 -10.73 9.95
CA SER A 249 -7.98 -11.55 11.04
C SER A 249 -9.07 -12.22 11.86
N PHE A 250 -8.70 -12.87 12.98
CA PHE A 250 -9.62 -13.51 13.92
C PHE A 250 -10.59 -14.47 13.23
N HIS A 251 -10.03 -15.42 12.47
CA HIS A 251 -10.75 -16.41 11.67
C HIS A 251 -11.58 -15.83 10.50
N GLY A 252 -11.20 -14.66 9.98
CA GLY A 252 -11.83 -14.05 8.80
C GLY A 252 -11.90 -15.01 7.61
N TYR A 253 -10.88 -15.86 7.45
CA TYR A 253 -10.81 -16.89 6.40
C TYR A 253 -11.93 -17.94 6.45
N MET A 254 -12.70 -18.04 7.53
CA MET A 254 -13.87 -18.92 7.56
C MET A 254 -14.97 -18.48 6.59
N ALA A 255 -14.95 -17.22 6.16
CA ALA A 255 -15.79 -16.71 5.07
C ALA A 255 -15.09 -16.74 3.70
N GLY A 256 -13.87 -17.29 3.61
CA GLY A 256 -13.00 -17.19 2.44
C GLY A 256 -13.59 -17.74 1.16
N GLU A 257 -14.32 -18.85 1.17
CA GLU A 257 -14.96 -19.42 -0.02
C GLU A 257 -16.01 -18.44 -0.59
N ALA A 258 -16.89 -17.92 0.26
CA ALA A 258 -17.90 -16.95 -0.15
C ALA A 258 -17.31 -15.62 -0.63
N ILE A 259 -16.14 -15.22 -0.09
CA ILE A 259 -15.41 -14.04 -0.53
C ILE A 259 -14.75 -14.27 -1.88
N ALA A 260 -14.16 -15.47 -2.09
CA ALA A 260 -13.51 -15.82 -3.35
C ALA A 260 -14.47 -15.74 -4.55
N GLU A 261 -15.74 -16.12 -4.36
CA GLU A 261 -16.78 -16.02 -5.40
C GLU A 261 -17.03 -14.58 -5.86
N THR A 262 -16.69 -13.59 -5.04
CA THR A 262 -16.89 -12.16 -5.34
C THR A 262 -15.66 -11.50 -5.96
N GLY A 263 -14.49 -12.12 -5.88
CA GLY A 263 -13.23 -11.52 -6.28
C GLY A 263 -12.81 -10.31 -5.43
N ALA A 264 -13.28 -10.21 -4.19
CA ALA A 264 -13.01 -9.05 -3.33
C ALA A 264 -11.53 -8.91 -2.97
N ALA A 265 -11.06 -7.66 -2.93
CA ALA A 265 -9.71 -7.31 -2.53
C ALA A 265 -9.52 -7.47 -1.01
N LEU A 266 -8.51 -8.24 -0.61
CA LEU A 266 -8.14 -8.49 0.78
C LEU A 266 -6.77 -7.88 1.09
N ASN A 267 -6.66 -7.14 2.20
CA ASN A 267 -5.42 -6.54 2.70
C ASN A 267 -5.11 -7.11 4.09
N ILE A 268 -4.36 -8.22 4.11
CA ILE A 268 -4.17 -9.09 5.27
C ILE A 268 -3.08 -8.56 6.20
N GLY A 269 -3.36 -8.54 7.48
CA GLY A 269 -2.38 -8.13 8.51
C GLY A 269 -3.00 -7.63 9.80
N PRO A 270 -2.18 -7.08 10.71
CA PRO A 270 -0.74 -6.82 10.61
C PRO A 270 0.13 -8.07 10.65
N ARG A 271 -0.30 -9.13 11.34
CA ARG A 271 0.41 -10.41 11.38
C ARG A 271 -0.20 -11.40 10.42
N ASN A 272 0.63 -12.13 9.69
CA ASN A 272 0.19 -13.12 8.69
C ASN A 272 -0.08 -14.50 9.28
N PHE A 273 -0.45 -14.55 10.54
CA PHE A 273 -0.92 -15.78 11.19
C PHE A 273 -2.05 -15.49 12.16
N ASP A 274 -2.90 -16.48 12.33
CA ASP A 274 -3.97 -16.49 13.31
C ASP A 274 -3.83 -17.71 14.18
N PHE A 275 -4.08 -17.58 15.49
CA PHE A 275 -4.16 -18.72 16.40
C PHE A 275 -5.26 -18.49 17.42
N SER A 276 -5.98 -19.53 17.71
CA SER A 276 -7.01 -19.52 18.73
C SER A 276 -6.48 -20.04 20.04
N PHE A 277 -6.62 -19.25 21.10
CA PHE A 277 -6.32 -19.71 22.45
C PHE A 277 -7.23 -20.86 22.91
N ASN A 278 -8.38 -21.02 22.26
CA ASN A 278 -9.41 -21.99 22.62
C ASN A 278 -9.42 -23.25 21.74
N GLN A 279 -8.58 -23.31 20.70
CA GLN A 279 -8.53 -24.44 19.77
C GLN A 279 -7.09 -24.87 19.51
N MET A 280 -6.77 -26.08 19.86
CA MET A 280 -5.61 -26.93 19.49
C MET A 280 -4.26 -26.25 19.15
N ALA A 281 -3.93 -25.07 19.64
CA ALA A 281 -2.62 -24.42 19.50
C ALA A 281 -1.97 -24.47 18.10
N ARG A 282 -2.77 -24.58 17.03
CA ARG A 282 -2.27 -24.57 15.66
C ARG A 282 -2.20 -23.15 15.14
N ILE A 283 -1.03 -22.73 14.71
CA ILE A 283 -0.85 -21.48 13.97
C ILE A 283 -1.39 -21.68 12.55
N GLN A 284 -2.33 -20.82 12.14
CA GLN A 284 -2.88 -20.78 10.79
C GLN A 284 -2.30 -19.60 10.03
N GLY A 285 -1.67 -19.84 8.88
CA GLY A 285 -1.27 -18.77 7.94
C GLY A 285 -2.52 -18.10 7.37
N LEU A 286 -2.62 -16.78 7.50
CA LEU A 286 -3.81 -16.06 7.03
C LEU A 286 -3.87 -15.99 5.51
N VAL A 287 -2.77 -15.63 4.85
CA VAL A 287 -2.72 -15.57 3.38
C VAL A 287 -3.00 -16.96 2.79
N GLU A 288 -2.33 -18.01 3.31
CA GLU A 288 -2.58 -19.41 2.89
C GLU A 288 -4.03 -19.79 3.07
N ALA A 289 -4.63 -19.46 4.21
CA ALA A 289 -6.01 -19.82 4.52
C ALA A 289 -7.02 -19.19 3.55
N PHE A 290 -6.76 -17.99 3.04
CA PHE A 290 -7.58 -17.37 2.00
C PHE A 290 -7.21 -17.89 0.60
N GLU A 291 -5.92 -18.04 0.26
CA GLU A 291 -5.44 -18.56 -1.03
C GLU A 291 -6.01 -19.97 -1.28
N SER A 292 -5.92 -20.86 -0.28
CA SER A 292 -6.45 -22.24 -0.38
C SER A 292 -7.97 -22.32 -0.56
N ARG A 293 -8.69 -21.22 -0.27
CA ARG A 293 -10.14 -21.07 -0.49
C ARG A 293 -10.49 -20.34 -1.79
N GLY A 294 -9.47 -20.12 -2.65
CA GLY A 294 -9.67 -19.54 -3.99
C GLY A 294 -9.56 -18.03 -4.06
N ASN A 295 -9.17 -17.33 -2.96
CA ASN A 295 -8.92 -15.89 -3.04
C ASN A 295 -7.59 -15.62 -3.71
N THR A 296 -7.56 -14.73 -4.69
CA THR A 296 -6.37 -14.40 -5.49
C THR A 296 -5.97 -12.93 -5.40
N ASP A 297 -6.87 -12.05 -4.98
CA ASP A 297 -6.58 -10.63 -4.80
C ASP A 297 -6.25 -10.33 -3.33
N ILE A 298 -5.02 -10.70 -2.95
CA ILE A 298 -4.53 -10.59 -1.57
C ILE A 298 -3.30 -9.70 -1.54
N SER A 299 -3.33 -8.65 -0.71
CA SER A 299 -2.17 -7.87 -0.29
C SER A 299 -1.89 -8.05 1.20
N ILE A 300 -0.67 -7.69 1.61
CA ILE A 300 -0.20 -7.71 2.99
C ILE A 300 -0.06 -6.28 3.49
N GLN A 301 -0.27 -6.06 4.79
CA GLN A 301 -0.13 -4.76 5.44
C GLN A 301 0.49 -4.91 6.85
N THR A 302 1.01 -3.80 7.39
CA THR A 302 1.63 -3.78 8.72
C THR A 302 0.75 -3.19 9.82
N ASP A 303 -0.27 -2.40 9.46
CA ASP A 303 -0.97 -1.57 10.45
C ASP A 303 0.01 -0.71 11.27
N ALA A 304 1.12 -0.31 10.61
CA ALA A 304 2.20 0.39 11.29
C ALA A 304 1.68 1.65 12.00
N PRO A 305 2.12 1.88 13.24
CA PRO A 305 3.18 1.22 13.98
C PRO A 305 2.72 0.07 14.91
N VAL A 306 1.57 -0.59 14.66
CA VAL A 306 1.13 -1.79 15.42
C VAL A 306 2.19 -2.89 15.33
N ILE A 307 2.70 -3.15 14.11
CA ILE A 307 4.02 -3.75 13.92
C ILE A 307 4.90 -2.75 13.17
N PRO A 308 6.23 -2.77 13.41
CA PRO A 308 7.14 -1.90 12.67
C PRO A 308 7.01 -2.10 11.16
N GLN A 309 6.96 -1.00 10.40
CA GLN A 309 6.83 -1.08 8.93
C GLN A 309 8.05 -1.74 8.27
N GLU A 310 9.16 -1.80 8.99
CA GLU A 310 10.36 -2.55 8.67
C GLU A 310 10.13 -4.07 8.52
N GLU A 311 9.08 -4.59 9.16
CA GLU A 311 8.70 -6.00 9.05
C GLU A 311 7.87 -6.32 7.79
N PHE A 312 7.57 -5.34 6.93
CA PHE A 312 6.65 -5.51 5.80
C PHE A 312 7.02 -6.69 4.89
N ILE A 313 8.27 -6.72 4.38
CA ILE A 313 8.75 -7.84 3.54
C ILE A 313 8.84 -9.13 4.37
N TYR A 314 9.17 -9.03 5.66
CA TYR A 314 9.21 -10.19 6.55
C TYR A 314 7.83 -10.80 6.74
N GLN A 315 6.76 -10.02 6.74
CA GLN A 315 5.39 -10.56 6.79
C GLN A 315 5.06 -11.40 5.54
N ALA A 316 5.57 -11.03 4.36
CA ALA A 316 5.44 -11.86 3.16
C ALA A 316 6.27 -13.15 3.26
N THR A 317 7.49 -13.07 3.81
CA THR A 317 8.30 -14.26 4.13
C THR A 317 7.57 -15.20 5.08
N LEU A 318 6.93 -14.65 6.11
CA LEU A 318 6.16 -15.43 7.08
C LEU A 318 4.94 -16.08 6.42
N ALA A 319 4.25 -15.37 5.53
CA ALA A 319 3.12 -15.91 4.78
C ALA A 319 3.54 -17.11 3.91
N GLU A 320 4.67 -17.01 3.18
CA GLU A 320 5.25 -18.13 2.42
C GLU A 320 5.60 -19.31 3.35
N ARG A 321 6.28 -19.04 4.46
CA ARG A 321 6.64 -20.09 5.43
C ARG A 321 5.41 -20.82 6.00
N LEU A 322 4.29 -20.13 6.11
CA LEU A 322 3.04 -20.71 6.63
C LEU A 322 2.18 -21.32 5.52
N GLY A 323 2.68 -21.44 4.29
CA GLY A 323 2.13 -22.27 3.24
C GLY A 323 1.51 -21.56 2.04
N CYS A 324 1.51 -20.23 1.99
CA CYS A 324 1.09 -19.58 0.75
C CYS A 324 2.13 -19.73 -0.36
N SER A 325 1.73 -19.61 -1.61
CA SER A 325 2.65 -19.73 -2.74
C SER A 325 3.66 -18.57 -2.76
N THR A 326 4.90 -18.85 -3.17
CA THR A 326 5.98 -17.83 -3.28
C THR A 326 5.56 -16.62 -4.12
N TRP A 327 4.85 -16.86 -5.22
CA TRP A 327 4.39 -15.78 -6.09
C TRP A 327 3.27 -14.96 -5.44
N MET A 328 2.35 -15.59 -4.71
CA MET A 328 1.35 -14.87 -3.92
C MET A 328 2.03 -13.96 -2.89
N ALA A 329 3.01 -14.48 -2.15
CA ALA A 329 3.75 -13.71 -1.16
C ALA A 329 4.48 -12.50 -1.77
N LEU A 330 5.12 -12.68 -2.94
CA LEU A 330 5.80 -11.60 -3.66
C LEU A 330 4.80 -10.57 -4.22
N GLU A 331 3.75 -11.03 -4.90
CA GLU A 331 2.75 -10.15 -5.50
C GLU A 331 1.99 -9.36 -4.42
N SER A 332 1.82 -9.92 -3.22
CA SER A 332 1.06 -9.31 -2.12
C SER A 332 1.69 -8.05 -1.52
N ILE A 333 2.97 -7.78 -1.79
CA ILE A 333 3.68 -6.62 -1.26
C ILE A 333 3.92 -5.52 -2.30
N ASN A 334 3.59 -5.74 -3.57
CA ASN A 334 3.81 -4.75 -4.64
C ASN A 334 2.67 -4.69 -5.66
N VAL A 335 2.46 -5.72 -6.49
CA VAL A 335 1.45 -5.71 -7.57
C VAL A 335 0.04 -5.60 -7.02
N ARG A 336 -0.31 -6.49 -6.08
CA ARG A 336 -1.68 -6.54 -5.56
C ARG A 336 -2.09 -5.25 -4.84
N PRO A 337 -1.30 -4.72 -3.88
CA PRO A 337 -1.68 -3.47 -3.25
C PRO A 337 -1.74 -2.30 -4.24
N ALA A 338 -0.87 -2.25 -5.26
CA ALA A 338 -0.93 -1.22 -6.28
C ALA A 338 -2.24 -1.28 -7.10
N GLN A 339 -2.70 -2.49 -7.46
CA GLN A 339 -3.99 -2.72 -8.13
C GLN A 339 -5.17 -2.36 -7.23
N GLN A 340 -5.17 -2.84 -5.99
CA GLN A 340 -6.23 -2.59 -5.02
C GLN A 340 -6.45 -1.11 -4.73
N ILE A 341 -5.37 -0.33 -4.72
CA ILE A 341 -5.44 1.13 -4.51
C ILE A 341 -5.61 1.91 -5.83
N LEU A 342 -5.80 1.25 -6.97
CA LEU A 342 -5.95 1.86 -8.30
C LEU A 342 -4.74 2.74 -8.69
N ALA A 343 -3.52 2.30 -8.37
CA ALA A 343 -2.27 3.01 -8.69
C ALA A 343 -1.29 2.16 -9.52
N ASP A 344 -1.71 1.01 -10.03
CA ASP A 344 -0.89 0.06 -10.80
C ASP A 344 -0.43 0.58 -12.17
N HIS A 345 -1.01 1.69 -12.62
CA HIS A 345 -0.55 2.47 -13.77
C HIS A 345 0.71 3.32 -13.46
N ARG A 346 1.14 3.39 -12.21
CA ARG A 346 2.30 4.13 -11.72
C ARG A 346 3.31 3.24 -11.00
N ILE A 347 2.88 2.35 -10.13
CA ILE A 347 3.70 1.60 -9.17
C ILE A 347 3.40 0.09 -9.20
N GLY A 348 4.22 -0.70 -8.48
CA GLY A 348 4.00 -2.12 -8.22
C GLY A 348 4.66 -3.08 -9.20
N ARG A 349 5.23 -2.58 -10.31
CA ARG A 349 5.94 -3.40 -11.31
C ARG A 349 7.17 -2.67 -11.84
N LEU A 350 8.16 -3.44 -12.36
CA LEU A 350 9.29 -2.87 -13.07
C LEU A 350 9.01 -2.94 -14.59
N LEU A 351 8.41 -1.87 -15.10
CA LEU A 351 8.07 -1.73 -16.53
C LEU A 351 8.39 -0.34 -17.06
N PRO A 352 8.74 -0.21 -18.35
CA PRO A 352 8.90 1.10 -18.97
C PRO A 352 7.64 1.97 -18.80
N GLY A 353 7.85 3.23 -18.42
CA GLY A 353 6.80 4.21 -18.18
C GLY A 353 6.29 4.27 -16.73
N LEU A 354 6.51 3.24 -15.91
CA LEU A 354 6.17 3.27 -14.48
C LEU A 354 7.24 4.02 -13.68
N ASP A 355 6.86 4.44 -12.49
CA ASP A 355 7.76 5.10 -11.55
C ASP A 355 8.93 4.18 -11.18
N ALA A 356 10.12 4.74 -11.08
CA ALA A 356 11.32 3.98 -10.75
C ALA A 356 11.43 3.76 -9.22
N ASP A 357 10.50 2.96 -8.69
CA ASP A 357 10.46 2.48 -7.32
C ASP A 357 11.05 1.07 -7.26
N ILE A 358 12.32 0.99 -6.87
CA ILE A 358 13.11 -0.23 -7.01
C ILE A 358 13.81 -0.57 -5.71
N VAL A 359 13.67 -1.80 -5.26
CA VAL A 359 14.41 -2.37 -4.13
C VAL A 359 15.47 -3.32 -4.65
N VAL A 360 16.71 -3.15 -4.19
CA VAL A 360 17.81 -4.08 -4.44
C VAL A 360 18.18 -4.78 -3.15
N LYS A 361 18.13 -6.11 -3.15
CA LYS A 361 18.42 -6.96 -2.00
C LYS A 361 19.56 -7.92 -2.32
N ALA A 362 20.44 -8.18 -1.34
CA ALA A 362 21.64 -9.02 -1.50
C ALA A 362 21.37 -10.49 -1.83
N GLY A 363 20.11 -10.92 -1.82
CA GLY A 363 19.64 -12.27 -2.14
C GLY A 363 18.17 -12.25 -2.50
N GLN A 364 17.53 -13.41 -2.49
CA GLN A 364 16.12 -13.54 -2.82
C GLN A 364 15.27 -12.60 -1.96
N PRO A 365 14.22 -11.97 -2.53
CA PRO A 365 13.41 -10.98 -1.82
C PRO A 365 12.83 -11.47 -0.50
N LEU A 366 12.35 -12.71 -0.44
CA LEU A 366 11.75 -13.32 0.76
C LEU A 366 12.76 -14.00 1.69
N ASP A 367 14.09 -13.97 1.42
CA ASP A 367 15.09 -14.46 2.37
C ASP A 367 15.34 -13.39 3.46
N PRO A 368 14.93 -13.62 4.72
CA PRO A 368 15.06 -12.62 5.78
C PRO A 368 16.51 -12.38 6.22
N ARG A 369 17.45 -13.26 5.80
CA ARG A 369 18.86 -13.14 6.15
C ARG A 369 19.61 -12.17 5.25
N THR A 370 19.03 -11.79 4.11
CA THR A 370 19.67 -10.92 3.12
C THR A 370 19.21 -9.47 3.30
N PRO A 371 20.15 -8.51 3.41
CA PRO A 371 19.80 -7.12 3.60
C PRO A 371 19.36 -6.44 2.31
N VAL A 372 18.54 -5.40 2.45
CA VAL A 372 18.34 -4.37 1.43
C VAL A 372 19.65 -3.59 1.26
N GLN A 373 20.09 -3.40 0.03
CA GLN A 373 21.33 -2.70 -0.31
C GLN A 373 21.09 -1.26 -0.71
N ILE A 374 20.11 -1.04 -1.58
CA ILE A 374 19.72 0.29 -2.05
C ILE A 374 18.22 0.29 -2.41
N VAL A 375 17.58 1.43 -2.19
CA VAL A 375 16.19 1.66 -2.58
C VAL A 375 16.11 2.94 -3.39
N PHE A 376 15.45 2.86 -4.52
CA PHE A 376 15.09 4.01 -5.34
C PHE A 376 13.60 4.29 -5.20
N VAL A 377 13.23 5.56 -5.10
CA VAL A 377 11.86 6.06 -5.15
C VAL A 377 11.81 7.20 -6.16
N ASP A 378 10.95 7.10 -7.17
CA ASP A 378 10.96 8.01 -8.32
C ASP A 378 12.38 8.20 -8.90
N GLY A 379 13.15 7.12 -9.00
CA GLY A 379 14.53 7.12 -9.50
C GLY A 379 15.58 7.78 -8.60
N GLN A 380 15.18 8.36 -7.47
CA GLN A 380 16.09 8.95 -6.48
C GLN A 380 16.47 7.92 -5.42
N VAL A 381 17.72 7.97 -4.94
CA VAL A 381 18.18 7.10 -3.86
C VAL A 381 17.50 7.52 -2.55
N ALA A 382 16.57 6.71 -2.08
CA ALA A 382 15.88 6.90 -0.80
C ALA A 382 16.63 6.23 0.36
N TYR A 383 17.32 5.12 0.08
CA TYR A 383 18.17 4.44 1.03
C TYR A 383 19.39 3.83 0.34
N ASP A 384 20.57 3.98 0.93
CA ASP A 384 21.80 3.30 0.54
C ASP A 384 22.49 2.80 1.83
N LYS A 385 22.62 1.49 1.96
CA LYS A 385 23.24 0.82 3.10
C LYS A 385 24.66 1.30 3.37
N ASN A 386 25.40 1.70 2.34
CA ASN A 386 26.80 2.15 2.48
C ASN A 386 26.90 3.60 3.00
N GLN A 387 25.85 4.40 2.81
CA GLN A 387 25.84 5.82 3.25
C GLN A 387 25.12 5.99 4.57
N LYS A 388 24.09 5.19 4.83
CA LYS A 388 23.25 5.31 6.02
C LYS A 388 22.93 3.93 6.56
N GLN A 389 23.61 3.56 7.62
CA GLN A 389 23.32 2.32 8.33
C GLN A 389 22.20 2.60 9.35
N LEU A 390 21.01 2.08 9.12
CA LEU A 390 19.86 2.20 10.01
C LEU A 390 19.62 0.95 10.86
N TYR A 391 20.24 -0.17 10.47
CA TYR A 391 20.21 -1.46 11.15
C TYR A 391 21.62 -2.05 11.27
#